data_a23d6fea66ac2b0dd35be7883574230f
#
_entry.id   a23d6fea66ac2b0dd35be7883574230f
#
_cell.length_a   1.000
_cell.length_b   1.000
_cell.length_c   1.000
_cell.angle_alpha   90.00
_cell.angle_beta   90.00
_cell.angle_gamma   90.00
#
_symmetry.space_group_name_H-M   'P 1'
#
loop_
_entity.id
_entity.type
_entity.pdbx_description
1 polymer ?
#
loop_
_entity_poly.entity_id
_entity_poly.type
_entity_poly.pdbx_seq_one_letter_code
_entity_poly.pdbx_strand_id
1 'polypeptide(L)'
;MLDMLALSDPCVSGIGSGTIQASLHFSRGGGRTVLARQRLPYPFHATRPFYLDPAYPQLATLYLQSASGGLYRGDDVALSIVADPHAAAHVTTQASTIVHRTHQRGVVQNVRIEVGEHALVALTPDPLVLFPGAEISCATEVTLAPSGQAILIDGLAQHDPAGLGGMFDHYSTAVIVRNGGGRILLADRGSVTGAAMTGSSSLLGPFRAAGTIFVLGKGSEQCDADLIERRLAACGCIGGLSKLPNDAGIGGRILAANGGMLGRGLEAAFSATFEALIGVAPARRRK
;
A
#
# COMPACT_ATOMS: atom_id res chain seq x y z
N MET A 1 -2.49 36.30 -11.64
CA MET A 1 -3.86 35.85 -11.48
C MET A 1 -3.95 34.57 -12.30
N LEU A 2 -3.47 33.45 -11.72
CA LEU A 2 -3.45 32.13 -12.35
C LEU A 2 -4.73 31.43 -11.93
N ASP A 3 -5.57 31.17 -12.92
CA ASP A 3 -6.81 30.43 -12.82
C ASP A 3 -6.55 29.05 -12.19
N MET A 4 -7.10 28.85 -11.02
CA MET A 4 -7.19 27.52 -10.41
C MET A 4 -8.16 26.69 -11.25
N LEU A 5 -7.61 25.93 -12.18
CA LEU A 5 -8.32 24.81 -12.82
C LEU A 5 -8.87 23.90 -11.71
N ALA A 6 -10.17 23.95 -11.53
CA ALA A 6 -10.91 22.99 -10.72
C ALA A 6 -10.73 21.60 -11.34
N LEU A 7 -9.78 20.86 -10.81
CA LEU A 7 -9.60 19.43 -11.10
C LEU A 7 -10.80 18.69 -10.47
N SER A 8 -11.84 18.49 -11.25
CA SER A 8 -12.84 17.49 -10.95
C SER A 8 -12.16 16.13 -10.97
N ASP A 9 -11.98 15.55 -9.79
CA ASP A 9 -11.21 14.35 -9.53
C ASP A 9 -12.06 13.10 -9.82
N PRO A 10 -11.89 12.39 -10.94
CA PRO A 10 -12.64 11.16 -11.19
C PRO A 10 -12.17 9.98 -10.29
N CYS A 11 -11.07 10.14 -9.56
CA CYS A 11 -10.48 9.09 -8.72
C CYS A 11 -10.97 9.09 -7.26
N VAL A 12 -11.71 10.10 -6.84
CA VAL A 12 -12.32 10.22 -5.50
C VAL A 12 -13.83 10.40 -5.61
N SER A 13 -14.44 9.87 -6.66
CA SER A 13 -15.88 9.76 -6.76
C SER A 13 -16.38 8.80 -5.68
N GLY A 14 -17.34 9.26 -4.90
CA GLY A 14 -17.87 8.57 -3.73
C GLY A 14 -18.17 7.09 -3.98
N ILE A 15 -18.01 6.31 -2.93
CA ILE A 15 -18.29 4.87 -2.88
C ILE A 15 -19.69 4.62 -3.50
N GLY A 16 -19.71 3.98 -4.67
CA GLY A 16 -20.95 3.67 -5.38
C GLY A 16 -21.80 2.64 -4.64
N SER A 17 -23.07 2.57 -4.94
CA SER A 17 -24.03 1.64 -4.30
C SER A 17 -23.72 0.15 -4.51
N GLY A 18 -22.74 -0.18 -5.36
CA GLY A 18 -22.25 -1.55 -5.60
C GLY A 18 -20.90 -1.87 -5.00
N THR A 19 -20.30 -0.93 -4.26
CA THR A 19 -18.95 -1.12 -3.68
C THR A 19 -18.98 -2.11 -2.51
N ILE A 20 -18.09 -3.11 -2.54
CA ILE A 20 -17.87 -4.04 -1.43
C ILE A 20 -17.03 -3.35 -0.38
N GLN A 21 -17.63 -3.03 0.77
CA GLN A 21 -16.99 -2.24 1.83
C GLN A 21 -16.53 -3.10 3.00
N ALA A 22 -15.21 -3.23 3.18
CA ALA A 22 -14.60 -3.81 4.37
C ALA A 22 -14.17 -2.72 5.35
N SER A 23 -14.16 -3.02 6.64
CA SER A 23 -13.64 -2.11 7.67
C SER A 23 -12.96 -2.85 8.81
N LEU A 24 -11.88 -2.24 9.31
CA LEU A 24 -11.08 -2.68 10.45
C LEU A 24 -10.91 -1.51 11.40
N HIS A 25 -11.27 -1.68 12.66
CA HIS A 25 -11.11 -0.66 13.69
C HIS A 25 -10.24 -1.19 14.82
N PHE A 26 -9.10 -0.57 15.05
CA PHE A 26 -8.13 -0.91 16.05
C PHE A 26 -8.16 0.08 17.21
N SER A 27 -8.21 -0.43 18.44
CA SER A 27 -8.21 0.37 19.66
C SER A 27 -7.15 -0.12 20.63
N ARG A 28 -6.70 0.76 21.53
CA ARG A 28 -5.82 0.39 22.62
C ARG A 28 -6.63 -0.26 23.74
N GLY A 29 -6.24 -1.46 24.15
CA GLY A 29 -6.90 -2.18 25.25
C GLY A 29 -5.93 -3.13 25.96
N GLY A 30 -5.92 -3.11 27.31
CA GLY A 30 -5.13 -4.05 28.09
C GLY A 30 -3.63 -4.05 27.81
N GLY A 31 -3.05 -2.88 27.50
CA GLY A 31 -1.61 -2.74 27.22
C GLY A 31 -1.19 -3.06 25.78
N ARG A 32 -2.10 -3.50 24.91
CA ARG A 32 -1.86 -3.84 23.48
C ARG A 32 -2.97 -3.30 22.59
N THR A 33 -2.77 -3.32 21.29
CA THR A 33 -3.79 -2.99 20.30
C THR A 33 -4.70 -4.19 20.09
N VAL A 34 -6.00 -3.96 20.02
CA VAL A 34 -7.00 -4.99 19.71
C VAL A 34 -7.81 -4.58 18.49
N LEU A 35 -8.27 -5.54 17.71
CA LEU A 35 -9.26 -5.33 16.66
C LEU A 35 -10.64 -5.21 17.33
N ALA A 36 -11.06 -3.97 17.58
CA ALA A 36 -12.28 -3.67 18.33
C ALA A 36 -13.55 -3.93 17.53
N ARG A 37 -13.50 -3.65 16.23
CA ARG A 37 -14.61 -3.87 15.28
C ARG A 37 -14.09 -4.28 13.93
N GLN A 38 -14.83 -5.12 13.24
CA GLN A 38 -14.57 -5.47 11.84
C GLN A 38 -15.86 -5.72 11.07
N ARG A 39 -15.83 -5.38 9.79
CA ARG A 39 -16.80 -5.80 8.79
C ARG A 39 -16.03 -6.31 7.58
N LEU A 40 -16.19 -7.57 7.26
CA LEU A 40 -15.45 -8.23 6.18
C LEU A 40 -16.44 -9.02 5.30
N PRO A 41 -17.18 -8.32 4.42
CA PRO A 41 -18.04 -8.99 3.45
C PRO A 41 -17.18 -9.78 2.45
N TYR A 42 -17.77 -10.80 1.83
CA TYR A 42 -17.12 -11.49 0.72
C TYR A 42 -16.67 -10.48 -0.37
N PRO A 43 -15.47 -10.60 -0.95
CA PRO A 43 -14.50 -11.68 -0.77
C PRO A 43 -13.49 -11.47 0.38
N PHE A 44 -13.62 -10.44 1.19
CA PHE A 44 -12.66 -10.16 2.25
C PHE A 44 -12.74 -11.19 3.39
N HIS A 45 -11.59 -11.63 3.83
CA HIS A 45 -11.39 -12.44 5.02
C HIS A 45 -10.15 -11.94 5.77
N ALA A 46 -10.11 -12.06 7.08
CA ALA A 46 -8.95 -11.69 7.87
C ALA A 46 -8.69 -12.71 8.98
N THR A 47 -7.43 -12.88 9.32
CA THR A 47 -7.04 -13.65 10.50
C THR A 47 -7.44 -12.93 11.79
N ARG A 48 -7.34 -13.60 12.94
CA ARG A 48 -7.24 -12.90 14.21
C ARG A 48 -5.92 -12.12 14.24
N PRO A 49 -5.85 -10.97 14.94
CA PRO A 49 -4.60 -10.27 15.13
C PRO A 49 -3.55 -11.16 15.83
N PHE A 50 -2.34 -11.14 15.28
CA PHE A 50 -1.16 -11.74 15.89
C PHE A 50 -0.32 -10.67 16.56
N TYR A 51 0.42 -11.05 17.60
CA TYR A 51 1.39 -10.20 18.31
C TYR A 51 2.75 -10.84 18.13
N LEU A 52 3.35 -10.58 16.95
CA LEU A 52 4.54 -11.29 16.49
C LEU A 52 5.84 -10.67 17.00
N ASP A 53 5.77 -9.43 17.48
CA ASP A 53 6.92 -8.58 17.80
C ASP A 53 7.14 -8.52 19.32
N PRO A 54 8.00 -9.39 19.92
CA PRO A 54 8.19 -9.41 21.37
C PRO A 54 8.75 -8.09 21.93
N ALA A 55 9.56 -7.37 21.14
CA ALA A 55 10.11 -6.08 21.52
C ALA A 55 9.12 -4.91 21.32
N TYR A 56 8.01 -5.15 20.58
CA TYR A 56 6.93 -4.18 20.40
C TYR A 56 5.56 -4.86 20.55
N PRO A 57 5.24 -5.39 21.75
CA PRO A 57 4.11 -6.29 21.99
C PRO A 57 2.72 -5.65 21.81
N GLN A 58 2.65 -4.32 21.68
CA GLN A 58 1.41 -3.62 21.37
C GLN A 58 1.01 -3.67 19.91
N LEU A 59 1.87 -4.10 18.99
CA LEU A 59 1.56 -4.17 17.56
C LEU A 59 0.61 -5.33 17.27
N ALA A 60 -0.56 -5.01 16.75
CA ALA A 60 -1.50 -6.00 16.22
C ALA A 60 -1.24 -6.23 14.73
N THR A 61 -0.71 -7.39 14.36
CA THR A 61 -0.50 -7.78 12.95
C THR A 61 -1.66 -8.61 12.47
N LEU A 62 -2.30 -8.19 11.36
CA LEU A 62 -3.45 -8.83 10.76
C LEU A 62 -3.17 -9.15 9.30
N TYR A 63 -3.47 -10.40 8.89
CA TYR A 63 -3.39 -10.82 7.49
C TYR A 63 -4.76 -10.72 6.84
N LEU A 64 -4.88 -9.84 5.85
CA LEU A 64 -6.04 -9.73 5.00
C LEU A 64 -5.93 -10.74 3.86
N GLN A 65 -7.02 -11.43 3.58
CA GLN A 65 -7.10 -12.47 2.56
C GLN A 65 -8.28 -12.18 1.64
N SER A 66 -8.23 -12.70 0.42
CA SER A 66 -9.37 -12.76 -0.48
C SER A 66 -9.80 -14.20 -0.70
N ALA A 67 -11.10 -14.45 -0.54
CA ALA A 67 -11.70 -15.77 -0.78
C ALA A 67 -12.08 -16.00 -2.26
N SER A 68 -11.88 -15.00 -3.13
CA SER A 68 -12.29 -15.07 -4.55
C SER A 68 -11.19 -15.50 -5.53
N GLY A 69 -9.98 -15.75 -5.05
CA GLY A 69 -8.85 -16.09 -5.94
C GLY A 69 -8.28 -14.91 -6.73
N GLY A 70 -8.73 -13.68 -6.47
CA GLY A 70 -8.25 -12.45 -7.10
C GLY A 70 -9.36 -11.42 -7.29
N LEU A 71 -9.06 -10.41 -8.11
CA LEU A 71 -9.98 -9.36 -8.53
C LEU A 71 -10.38 -9.56 -9.98
N TYR A 72 -11.65 -9.36 -10.25
CA TYR A 72 -12.26 -9.65 -11.54
C TYR A 72 -12.89 -8.40 -12.15
N ARG A 73 -13.31 -8.53 -13.40
CA ARG A 73 -13.96 -7.47 -14.17
C ARG A 73 -15.08 -6.80 -13.39
N GLY A 74 -14.91 -5.48 -13.17
CA GLY A 74 -15.91 -4.63 -12.57
C GLY A 74 -16.02 -4.75 -11.05
N ASP A 75 -15.07 -5.44 -10.39
CA ASP A 75 -14.98 -5.41 -8.95
C ASP A 75 -14.71 -3.97 -8.47
N ASP A 76 -15.48 -3.55 -7.48
CA ASP A 76 -15.33 -2.29 -6.78
C ASP A 76 -15.24 -2.59 -5.29
N VAL A 77 -14.02 -2.47 -4.75
CA VAL A 77 -13.72 -2.86 -3.38
C VAL A 77 -13.17 -1.68 -2.58
N ALA A 78 -13.63 -1.53 -1.35
CA ALA A 78 -13.16 -0.51 -0.44
C ALA A 78 -12.77 -1.11 0.91
N LEU A 79 -11.66 -0.62 1.47
CA LEU A 79 -11.17 -0.98 2.79
C LEU A 79 -11.02 0.28 3.63
N SER A 80 -11.62 0.32 4.81
CA SER A 80 -11.40 1.36 5.81
C SER A 80 -10.60 0.79 6.98
N ILE A 81 -9.54 1.49 7.38
CA ILE A 81 -8.71 1.16 8.54
C ILE A 81 -8.72 2.36 9.47
N VAL A 82 -9.18 2.16 10.70
CA VAL A 82 -9.17 3.19 11.73
C VAL A 82 -8.30 2.71 12.89
N ALA A 83 -7.35 3.53 13.30
CA ALA A 83 -6.54 3.31 14.48
C ALA A 83 -6.78 4.43 15.49
N ASP A 84 -7.41 4.10 16.60
CA ASP A 84 -7.64 5.02 17.72
C ASP A 84 -6.32 5.51 18.31
N PRO A 85 -6.32 6.58 19.10
CA PRO A 85 -5.12 7.06 19.75
C PRO A 85 -4.34 5.94 20.48
N HIS A 86 -3.01 5.95 20.29
CA HIS A 86 -2.06 4.96 20.83
C HIS A 86 -2.23 3.52 20.29
N ALA A 87 -3.09 3.27 19.33
CA ALA A 87 -3.16 1.95 18.68
C ALA A 87 -2.00 1.77 17.70
N ALA A 88 -1.48 0.54 17.60
CA ALA A 88 -0.45 0.17 16.63
C ALA A 88 -0.95 -1.04 15.83
N ALA A 89 -1.24 -0.84 14.55
CA ALA A 89 -1.79 -1.85 13.67
C ALA A 89 -0.90 -2.07 12.45
N HIS A 90 -0.65 -3.32 12.12
CA HIS A 90 -0.02 -3.71 10.88
C HIS A 90 -0.98 -4.61 10.09
N VAL A 91 -1.44 -4.12 8.96
CA VAL A 91 -2.31 -4.83 8.03
C VAL A 91 -1.49 -5.22 6.80
N THR A 92 -1.41 -6.49 6.53
CA THR A 92 -0.70 -7.05 5.37
C THR A 92 -1.57 -8.11 4.69
N THR A 93 -1.15 -8.63 3.54
CA THR A 93 -1.82 -9.74 2.88
C THR A 93 -1.06 -11.04 3.11
N GLN A 94 -1.75 -12.18 2.98
CA GLN A 94 -1.12 -13.50 3.07
C GLN A 94 -0.35 -13.84 1.78
N ALA A 95 -0.83 -13.35 0.65
CA ALA A 95 -0.27 -13.56 -0.68
C ALA A 95 -0.61 -12.39 -1.59
N SER A 96 0.07 -12.32 -2.71
CA SER A 96 -0.24 -11.40 -3.80
C SER A 96 -1.65 -11.59 -4.33
N THR A 97 -2.34 -10.49 -4.61
CA THR A 97 -3.67 -10.52 -5.22
C THR A 97 -3.53 -10.48 -6.73
N ILE A 98 -4.13 -11.45 -7.42
CA ILE A 98 -4.19 -11.48 -8.87
C ILE A 98 -5.28 -10.52 -9.36
N VAL A 99 -4.96 -9.71 -10.36
CA VAL A 99 -5.96 -8.96 -11.12
C VAL A 99 -6.13 -9.65 -12.47
N HIS A 100 -7.30 -10.24 -12.65
CA HIS A 100 -7.64 -10.96 -13.88
C HIS A 100 -7.99 -10.00 -15.01
N ARG A 101 -8.12 -10.55 -16.23
CA ARG A 101 -8.57 -9.78 -17.39
C ARG A 101 -9.90 -9.10 -17.10
N THR A 102 -10.00 -7.81 -17.37
CA THR A 102 -11.16 -6.99 -16.99
C THR A 102 -12.08 -6.63 -18.17
N HIS A 103 -11.61 -6.69 -19.40
CA HIS A 103 -12.38 -6.28 -20.60
C HIS A 103 -13.08 -4.94 -20.38
N GLN A 104 -13.17 -3.97 -20.88
CA GLN A 104 -13.95 -2.71 -20.85
C GLN A 104 -14.41 -2.19 -19.46
N ARG A 105 -14.28 -2.97 -18.38
CA ARG A 105 -14.66 -2.53 -17.02
C ARG A 105 -13.58 -2.91 -16.02
N GLY A 106 -12.67 -1.97 -15.77
CA GLY A 106 -11.56 -2.12 -14.83
C GLY A 106 -12.02 -2.43 -13.39
N VAL A 107 -11.07 -2.82 -12.58
CA VAL A 107 -11.23 -2.95 -11.12
C VAL A 107 -11.02 -1.60 -10.46
N VAL A 108 -11.78 -1.31 -9.42
CA VAL A 108 -11.59 -0.15 -8.56
C VAL A 108 -11.27 -0.64 -7.14
N GLN A 109 -10.17 -0.16 -6.57
CA GLN A 109 -9.78 -0.47 -5.20
C GLN A 109 -9.51 0.81 -4.43
N ASN A 110 -10.30 1.06 -3.39
CA ASN A 110 -10.18 2.22 -2.53
C ASN A 110 -9.77 1.83 -1.12
N VAL A 111 -8.81 2.55 -0.54
CA VAL A 111 -8.39 2.38 0.85
C VAL A 111 -8.49 3.72 1.57
N ARG A 112 -9.14 3.73 2.73
CA ARG A 112 -9.17 4.88 3.62
C ARG A 112 -8.54 4.51 4.95
N ILE A 113 -7.62 5.34 5.43
CA ILE A 113 -6.89 5.12 6.68
C ILE A 113 -7.03 6.36 7.56
N GLU A 114 -7.47 6.16 8.79
CA GLU A 114 -7.52 7.19 9.83
C GLU A 114 -6.56 6.81 10.94
N VAL A 115 -5.57 7.68 11.19
CA VAL A 115 -4.50 7.44 12.17
C VAL A 115 -4.63 8.46 13.29
N GLY A 116 -5.00 7.98 14.48
CA GLY A 116 -5.16 8.80 15.67
C GLY A 116 -3.83 9.28 16.26
N GLU A 117 -3.93 10.08 17.32
CA GLU A 117 -2.76 10.60 18.03
C GLU A 117 -1.90 9.46 18.59
N HIS A 118 -0.58 9.54 18.37
CA HIS A 118 0.39 8.52 18.79
C HIS A 118 0.07 7.10 18.28
N ALA A 119 -0.78 6.99 17.26
CA ALA A 119 -1.08 5.71 16.63
C ALA A 119 -0.11 5.42 15.48
N LEU A 120 0.08 4.14 15.18
CA LEU A 120 0.82 3.64 14.04
C LEU A 120 -0.09 2.77 13.18
N VAL A 121 -0.16 3.04 11.89
CA VAL A 121 -0.74 2.11 10.90
C VAL A 121 0.31 1.77 9.86
N ALA A 122 0.66 0.49 9.75
CA ALA A 122 1.40 -0.04 8.62
C ALA A 122 0.43 -0.81 7.70
N LEU A 123 0.30 -0.37 6.46
CA LEU A 123 -0.41 -1.10 5.41
C LEU A 123 0.61 -1.57 4.37
N THR A 124 0.88 -2.86 4.35
CA THR A 124 1.96 -3.45 3.53
C THR A 124 1.47 -4.71 2.80
N PRO A 125 0.52 -4.58 1.86
CA PRO A 125 0.09 -5.71 1.05
C PRO A 125 1.24 -6.23 0.18
N ASP A 126 1.15 -7.49 -0.21
CA ASP A 126 2.01 -8.01 -1.28
C ASP A 126 1.67 -7.33 -2.61
N PRO A 127 2.62 -7.22 -3.55
CA PRO A 127 2.38 -6.63 -4.86
C PRO A 127 1.20 -7.27 -5.58
N LEU A 128 0.39 -6.46 -6.27
CA LEU A 128 -0.63 -6.97 -7.19
C LEU A 128 0.05 -7.71 -8.35
N VAL A 129 -0.53 -8.82 -8.78
CA VAL A 129 -0.09 -9.57 -9.95
C VAL A 129 -1.07 -9.30 -11.09
N LEU A 130 -0.63 -8.52 -12.08
CA LEU A 130 -1.47 -8.09 -13.19
C LEU A 130 -1.34 -9.09 -14.36
N PHE A 131 -2.46 -9.76 -14.67
CA PHE A 131 -2.55 -10.68 -15.80
C PHE A 131 -2.81 -9.93 -17.13
N PRO A 132 -2.62 -10.58 -18.28
CA PRO A 132 -2.92 -9.99 -19.59
C PRO A 132 -4.36 -9.45 -19.67
N GLY A 133 -4.49 -8.19 -20.10
CA GLY A 133 -5.77 -7.48 -20.19
C GLY A 133 -6.36 -7.06 -18.86
N ALA A 134 -5.58 -7.04 -17.77
CA ALA A 134 -5.98 -6.49 -16.49
C ALA A 134 -5.96 -4.95 -16.51
N GLU A 135 -6.99 -4.33 -15.95
CA GLU A 135 -7.07 -2.91 -15.71
C GLU A 135 -7.53 -2.66 -14.27
N ILE A 136 -6.78 -1.84 -13.53
CA ILE A 136 -7.10 -1.51 -12.14
C ILE A 136 -6.73 -0.07 -11.80
N SER A 137 -7.61 0.59 -11.05
CA SER A 137 -7.38 1.88 -10.41
C SER A 137 -7.38 1.72 -8.89
N CYS A 138 -6.28 2.13 -8.24
CA CYS A 138 -6.11 2.08 -6.80
C CYS A 138 -6.09 3.50 -6.23
N ALA A 139 -6.82 3.77 -5.16
CA ALA A 139 -6.74 5.02 -4.43
C ALA A 139 -6.59 4.77 -2.93
N THR A 140 -5.65 5.48 -2.30
CA THR A 140 -5.44 5.43 -0.85
C THR A 140 -5.53 6.84 -0.29
N GLU A 141 -6.45 7.06 0.64
CA GLU A 141 -6.58 8.30 1.39
C GLU A 141 -6.21 8.09 2.84
N VAL A 142 -5.31 8.93 3.36
CA VAL A 142 -4.85 8.87 4.75
C VAL A 142 -5.18 10.18 5.44
N THR A 143 -5.86 10.10 6.57
CA THR A 143 -6.00 11.21 7.52
C THR A 143 -5.09 10.96 8.71
N LEU A 144 -4.14 11.88 8.93
CA LEU A 144 -3.09 11.73 9.91
C LEU A 144 -3.24 12.76 11.01
N ALA A 145 -3.36 12.31 12.26
CA ALA A 145 -3.25 13.18 13.42
C ALA A 145 -1.82 13.73 13.55
N PRO A 146 -1.58 14.87 14.23
CA PRO A 146 -0.25 15.50 14.31
C PRO A 146 0.88 14.60 14.82
N SER A 147 0.59 13.67 15.72
CA SER A 147 1.53 12.67 16.23
C SER A 147 1.33 11.26 15.66
N GLY A 148 0.41 11.10 14.71
CA GLY A 148 0.16 9.83 14.04
C GLY A 148 1.28 9.46 13.07
N GLN A 149 1.47 8.17 12.85
CA GLN A 149 2.48 7.62 11.96
C GLN A 149 1.88 6.58 11.01
N ALA A 150 2.30 6.57 9.75
CA ALA A 150 1.91 5.50 8.84
C ALA A 150 3.06 5.03 7.97
N ILE A 151 3.10 3.72 7.69
CA ILE A 151 3.94 3.11 6.66
C ILE A 151 3.00 2.53 5.62
N LEU A 152 3.09 3.02 4.39
CA LEU A 152 2.31 2.52 3.26
C LEU A 152 3.25 1.90 2.26
N ILE A 153 2.92 0.70 1.83
CA ILE A 153 3.62 0.01 0.75
C ILE A 153 2.56 -0.45 -0.24
N ASP A 154 2.83 -0.24 -1.51
CA ASP A 154 2.10 -0.84 -2.61
C ASP A 154 3.06 -1.36 -3.68
N GLY A 155 2.53 -2.12 -4.63
CA GLY A 155 3.33 -2.57 -5.76
C GLY A 155 2.53 -3.38 -6.75
N LEU A 156 3.11 -3.50 -7.93
CA LEU A 156 2.58 -4.33 -9.01
C LEU A 156 3.69 -5.17 -9.63
N ALA A 157 3.30 -6.31 -10.14
CA ALA A 157 4.15 -7.14 -11.00
C ALA A 157 3.33 -7.62 -12.20
N GLN A 158 3.87 -7.49 -13.39
CA GLN A 158 3.28 -8.11 -14.57
C GLN A 158 3.56 -9.61 -14.58
N HIS A 159 2.56 -10.41 -14.91
CA HIS A 159 2.71 -11.84 -15.08
C HIS A 159 1.80 -12.36 -16.20
N ASP A 160 2.39 -13.07 -17.14
CA ASP A 160 1.65 -13.80 -18.19
C ASP A 160 1.78 -15.31 -17.92
N PRO A 161 0.75 -15.94 -17.37
CA PRO A 161 0.81 -17.37 -17.04
C PRO A 161 0.87 -18.28 -18.28
N ALA A 162 0.47 -17.78 -19.45
CA ALA A 162 0.53 -18.54 -20.69
C ALA A 162 1.89 -18.42 -21.40
N GLY A 163 2.73 -17.45 -21.02
CA GLY A 163 4.03 -17.21 -21.66
C GLY A 163 3.94 -16.73 -23.11
N LEU A 164 2.80 -16.17 -23.52
CA LEU A 164 2.55 -15.71 -24.89
C LEU A 164 2.91 -14.25 -25.13
N GLY A 165 3.51 -13.59 -24.16
CA GLY A 165 3.86 -12.17 -24.22
C GLY A 165 2.68 -11.23 -23.96
N GLY A 166 1.62 -11.73 -23.33
CA GLY A 166 0.45 -10.93 -22.97
C GLY A 166 0.80 -9.88 -21.91
N MET A 167 0.17 -8.71 -22.03
CA MET A 167 0.41 -7.56 -21.16
C MET A 167 -0.89 -7.13 -20.48
N PHE A 168 -0.78 -6.56 -19.28
CA PHE A 168 -1.93 -5.87 -18.68
C PHE A 168 -2.25 -4.57 -19.44
N ASP A 169 -3.48 -4.10 -19.34
CA ASP A 169 -3.91 -2.91 -20.07
C ASP A 169 -3.46 -1.65 -19.33
N HIS A 170 -3.89 -1.47 -18.07
CA HIS A 170 -3.60 -0.26 -17.35
C HIS A 170 -3.58 -0.47 -15.82
N TYR A 171 -2.64 0.19 -15.15
CA TYR A 171 -2.59 0.38 -13.71
C TYR A 171 -2.52 1.86 -13.39
N SER A 172 -3.36 2.32 -12.48
CA SER A 172 -3.25 3.66 -11.91
C SER A 172 -3.30 3.61 -10.39
N THR A 173 -2.59 4.52 -9.75
CA THR A 173 -2.58 4.68 -8.30
C THR A 173 -2.63 6.14 -7.90
N ALA A 174 -3.30 6.43 -6.79
CA ALA A 174 -3.32 7.74 -6.16
C ALA A 174 -3.19 7.59 -4.66
N VAL A 175 -2.32 8.38 -4.03
CA VAL A 175 -2.19 8.48 -2.57
C VAL A 175 -2.39 9.91 -2.16
N ILE A 176 -3.37 10.17 -1.30
CA ILE A 176 -3.65 11.49 -0.75
C ILE A 176 -3.50 11.41 0.77
N VAL A 177 -2.64 12.25 1.32
CA VAL A 177 -2.45 12.38 2.77
C VAL A 177 -2.97 13.73 3.23
N ARG A 178 -3.83 13.74 4.23
CA ARG A 178 -4.38 14.95 4.85
C ARG A 178 -4.05 14.98 6.34
N ASN A 179 -3.95 16.17 6.89
CA ASN A 179 -3.99 16.32 8.34
C ASN A 179 -5.43 16.28 8.87
N GLY A 180 -5.60 16.25 10.20
CA GLY A 180 -6.91 16.26 10.85
C GLY A 180 -7.81 17.47 10.51
N GLY A 181 -7.24 18.57 10.03
CA GLY A 181 -7.95 19.75 9.54
C GLY A 181 -8.33 19.70 8.06
N GLY A 182 -8.08 18.59 7.37
CA GLY A 182 -8.41 18.40 5.95
C GLY A 182 -7.38 18.95 4.96
N ARG A 183 -6.32 19.64 5.41
CA ARG A 183 -5.27 20.17 4.53
C ARG A 183 -4.50 19.01 3.90
N ILE A 184 -4.30 19.05 2.59
CA ILE A 184 -3.47 18.08 1.86
C ILE A 184 -2.00 18.32 2.21
N LEU A 185 -1.35 17.25 2.70
CA LEU A 185 0.09 17.19 2.97
C LEU A 185 0.84 16.57 1.77
N LEU A 186 0.25 15.54 1.16
CA LEU A 186 0.79 14.82 0.00
C LEU A 186 -0.34 14.49 -0.96
N ALA A 187 -0.07 14.68 -2.26
CA ALA A 187 -0.85 14.09 -3.34
C ALA A 187 0.13 13.46 -4.33
N ASP A 188 0.14 12.14 -4.39
CA ASP A 188 0.97 11.35 -5.28
C ASP A 188 0.09 10.58 -6.25
N ARG A 189 0.48 10.54 -7.53
CA ARG A 189 -0.23 9.82 -8.58
C ARG A 189 0.74 9.16 -9.52
N GLY A 190 0.37 7.97 -9.95
CA GLY A 190 1.14 7.22 -10.94
C GLY A 190 0.22 6.42 -11.85
N SER A 191 0.65 6.23 -13.08
CA SER A 191 0.00 5.30 -13.99
C SER A 191 1.00 4.65 -14.93
N VAL A 192 0.72 3.43 -15.33
CA VAL A 192 1.55 2.68 -16.26
C VAL A 192 0.70 1.68 -17.05
N THR A 193 1.06 1.48 -18.31
CA THR A 193 0.51 0.40 -19.14
C THR A 193 1.49 -0.76 -19.22
N GLY A 194 0.99 -1.96 -19.48
CA GLY A 194 1.84 -3.13 -19.69
C GLY A 194 2.83 -2.90 -20.85
N ALA A 195 2.40 -2.21 -21.89
CA ALA A 195 3.26 -1.85 -23.03
C ALA A 195 4.43 -0.93 -22.62
N ALA A 196 4.23 -0.02 -21.68
CA ALA A 196 5.29 0.83 -21.15
C ALA A 196 6.29 0.07 -20.26
N MET A 197 5.88 -1.06 -19.67
CA MET A 197 6.74 -1.93 -18.86
C MET A 197 7.49 -2.99 -19.68
N THR A 198 7.00 -3.32 -20.87
CA THR A 198 7.54 -4.41 -21.70
C THR A 198 7.86 -3.93 -23.11
N GLY A 199 8.79 -4.57 -23.75
CA GLY A 199 9.18 -4.25 -25.12
C GLY A 199 10.50 -3.48 -25.22
N SER A 200 10.97 -3.32 -26.46
CA SER A 200 12.26 -2.68 -26.78
C SER A 200 12.32 -1.19 -26.41
N SER A 201 11.15 -0.56 -26.26
CA SER A 201 11.00 0.86 -25.91
C SER A 201 10.50 1.05 -24.48
N SER A 202 10.65 0.03 -23.61
CA SER A 202 10.20 0.11 -22.22
C SER A 202 10.88 1.26 -21.47
N LEU A 203 10.07 2.15 -20.92
CA LEU A 203 10.56 3.26 -20.06
C LEU A 203 11.19 2.75 -18.77
N LEU A 204 10.82 1.53 -18.36
CA LEU A 204 11.34 0.90 -17.13
C LEU A 204 12.50 -0.08 -17.41
N GLY A 205 13.02 -0.12 -18.64
CA GLY A 205 14.14 -1.02 -19.00
C GLY A 205 13.80 -2.49 -18.76
N PRO A 206 14.64 -3.26 -18.04
CA PRO A 206 14.42 -4.69 -17.82
C PRO A 206 13.41 -4.98 -16.70
N PHE A 207 12.90 -3.97 -16.00
CA PHE A 207 12.05 -4.15 -14.83
C PHE A 207 10.61 -4.48 -15.24
N ARG A 208 10.01 -5.42 -14.53
CA ARG A 208 8.65 -5.93 -14.75
C ARG A 208 7.79 -5.86 -13.50
N ALA A 209 8.33 -5.25 -12.45
CA ALA A 209 7.66 -5.00 -11.19
C ALA A 209 8.07 -3.64 -10.64
N ALA A 210 7.12 -2.92 -10.08
CA ALA A 210 7.31 -1.61 -9.49
C ALA A 210 6.58 -1.52 -8.16
N GLY A 211 7.13 -0.78 -7.21
CA GLY A 211 6.53 -0.54 -5.91
C GLY A 211 6.78 0.85 -5.40
N THR A 212 6.02 1.21 -4.40
CA THR A 212 6.09 2.49 -3.71
C THR A 212 6.16 2.26 -2.21
N ILE A 213 6.88 3.12 -1.51
CA ILE A 213 6.88 3.20 -0.06
C ILE A 213 6.68 4.64 0.39
N PHE A 214 5.80 4.84 1.36
CA PHE A 214 5.65 6.10 2.09
C PHE A 214 5.77 5.84 3.58
N VAL A 215 6.59 6.64 4.25
CA VAL A 215 6.70 6.70 5.71
C VAL A 215 6.26 8.09 6.12
N LEU A 216 5.10 8.16 6.77
CA LEU A 216 4.36 9.39 6.98
C LEU A 216 4.34 9.78 8.47
N GLY A 217 4.35 11.07 8.72
CA GLY A 217 4.22 11.64 10.04
C GLY A 217 5.55 11.75 10.80
N LYS A 218 5.42 12.07 12.09
CA LYS A 218 6.56 12.35 12.96
C LYS A 218 7.46 11.13 13.14
N GLY A 219 8.79 11.33 13.07
CA GLY A 219 9.78 10.25 13.16
C GLY A 219 10.22 9.71 11.81
N SER A 220 9.52 10.04 10.70
CA SER A 220 9.93 9.66 9.36
C SER A 220 11.31 10.20 8.97
N GLU A 221 11.73 11.31 9.58
CA GLU A 221 13.06 11.91 9.44
C GLU A 221 14.20 11.05 9.99
N GLN A 222 13.89 10.04 10.82
CA GLN A 222 14.86 9.07 11.33
C GLN A 222 15.21 7.97 10.33
N CYS A 223 14.43 7.86 9.24
CA CYS A 223 14.70 6.87 8.21
C CYS A 223 15.92 7.27 7.37
N ASP A 224 16.93 6.41 7.39
CA ASP A 224 18.12 6.54 6.55
C ASP A 224 17.81 6.03 5.13
N ALA A 225 17.66 6.97 4.19
CA ALA A 225 17.37 6.64 2.79
C ALA A 225 18.48 5.79 2.17
N ASP A 226 19.75 6.09 2.46
CA ASP A 226 20.90 5.33 1.94
C ASP A 226 20.91 3.90 2.45
N LEU A 227 20.53 3.67 3.72
CA LEU A 227 20.41 2.33 4.28
C LEU A 227 19.32 1.54 3.57
N ILE A 228 18.17 2.18 3.34
CA ILE A 228 17.04 1.53 2.66
C ILE A 228 17.45 1.18 1.22
N GLU A 229 18.08 2.10 0.50
CA GLU A 229 18.56 1.87 -0.87
C GLU A 229 19.59 0.72 -0.94
N ARG A 230 20.52 0.66 0.00
CA ARG A 230 21.44 -0.48 0.11
C ARG A 230 20.72 -1.81 0.36
N ARG A 231 19.70 -1.83 1.23
CA ARG A 231 18.89 -3.04 1.49
C ARG A 231 18.09 -3.44 0.24
N LEU A 232 17.57 -2.49 -0.52
CA LEU A 232 16.89 -2.73 -1.81
C LEU A 232 17.86 -3.34 -2.82
N ALA A 233 19.05 -2.76 -2.97
CA ALA A 233 20.07 -3.25 -3.89
C ALA A 233 20.51 -4.70 -3.55
N ALA A 234 20.63 -5.04 -2.27
CA ALA A 234 20.91 -6.41 -1.81
C ALA A 234 19.80 -7.41 -2.19
N CYS A 235 18.56 -6.94 -2.43
CA CYS A 235 17.46 -7.76 -2.94
C CYS A 235 17.39 -7.79 -4.47
N GLY A 236 18.30 -7.13 -5.18
CA GLY A 236 18.29 -6.98 -6.63
C GLY A 236 17.27 -5.96 -7.13
N CYS A 237 16.84 -5.04 -6.27
CA CYS A 237 15.96 -3.94 -6.61
C CYS A 237 16.76 -2.66 -6.84
N ILE A 238 16.20 -1.75 -7.63
CA ILE A 238 16.63 -0.35 -7.70
C ILE A 238 15.56 0.49 -7.03
N GLY A 239 15.96 1.41 -6.17
CA GLY A 239 15.02 2.31 -5.51
C GLY A 239 15.66 3.64 -5.19
N GLY A 240 14.84 4.67 -5.07
CA GLY A 240 15.23 6.00 -4.63
C GLY A 240 14.18 6.55 -3.67
N LEU A 241 14.64 7.13 -2.57
CA LEU A 241 13.81 7.74 -1.54
C LEU A 241 14.11 9.24 -1.45
N SER A 242 13.10 10.03 -1.15
CA SER A 242 13.22 11.47 -0.96
C SER A 242 12.25 11.99 0.10
N LYS A 243 12.52 13.20 0.60
CA LYS A 243 11.57 13.90 1.46
C LYS A 243 10.31 14.26 0.67
N LEU A 244 9.17 14.10 1.33
CA LEU A 244 7.87 14.47 0.80
C LEU A 244 7.56 15.96 1.07
N PRO A 245 6.70 16.59 0.27
CA PRO A 245 6.28 17.95 0.49
C PRO A 245 5.53 18.12 1.83
N ASN A 246 5.48 19.37 2.32
CA ASN A 246 4.75 19.77 3.53
C ASN A 246 5.12 18.95 4.79
N ASP A 247 6.37 18.49 4.87
CA ASP A 247 6.88 17.65 5.95
C ASP A 247 6.00 16.39 6.19
N ALA A 248 5.36 15.89 5.13
CA ALA A 248 4.52 14.70 5.22
C ALA A 248 5.31 13.43 5.59
N GLY A 249 6.61 13.42 5.32
CA GLY A 249 7.50 12.31 5.62
C GLY A 249 8.55 12.04 4.53
N ILE A 250 8.85 10.78 4.30
CA ILE A 250 9.68 10.31 3.18
C ILE A 250 8.88 9.36 2.28
N GLY A 251 9.24 9.30 1.02
CA GLY A 251 8.65 8.36 0.07
C GLY A 251 9.62 7.97 -1.02
N GLY A 252 9.37 6.83 -1.64
CA GLY A 252 10.23 6.31 -2.68
C GLY A 252 9.55 5.40 -3.69
N ARG A 253 10.26 5.19 -4.79
CA ARG A 253 9.90 4.26 -5.86
C ARG A 253 10.91 3.13 -5.92
N ILE A 254 10.43 1.94 -6.21
CA ILE A 254 11.22 0.72 -6.24
C ILE A 254 10.91 -0.02 -7.54
N LEU A 255 11.95 -0.46 -8.23
CA LEU A 255 11.84 -1.27 -9.44
C LEU A 255 12.54 -2.61 -9.23
N ALA A 256 11.97 -3.66 -9.79
CA ALA A 256 12.52 -5.01 -9.74
C ALA A 256 12.28 -5.77 -11.05
N ALA A 257 13.13 -6.74 -11.33
CA ALA A 257 12.99 -7.56 -12.53
C ALA A 257 11.73 -8.44 -12.53
N ASN A 258 11.21 -8.78 -11.33
CA ASN A 258 10.00 -9.59 -11.17
C ASN A 258 9.36 -9.36 -9.79
N GLY A 259 8.14 -9.88 -9.61
CA GLY A 259 7.36 -9.72 -8.39
C GLY A 259 8.02 -10.35 -7.14
N GLY A 260 8.74 -11.47 -7.29
CA GLY A 260 9.43 -12.10 -6.17
C GLY A 260 10.60 -11.27 -5.65
N MET A 261 11.36 -10.62 -6.54
CA MET A 261 12.41 -9.67 -6.15
C MET A 261 11.78 -8.42 -5.50
N LEU A 262 10.72 -7.88 -6.11
CA LEU A 262 10.00 -6.73 -5.56
C LEU A 262 9.51 -7.03 -4.14
N GLY A 263 8.85 -8.18 -3.92
CA GLY A 263 8.36 -8.56 -2.60
C GLY A 263 9.45 -8.59 -1.53
N ARG A 264 10.64 -9.14 -1.86
CA ARG A 264 11.80 -9.11 -0.95
C ARG A 264 12.29 -7.69 -0.69
N GLY A 265 12.35 -6.86 -1.73
CA GLY A 265 12.74 -5.45 -1.59
C GLY A 265 11.78 -4.66 -0.71
N LEU A 266 10.48 -4.82 -0.91
CA LEU A 266 9.44 -4.16 -0.10
C LEU A 266 9.49 -4.61 1.36
N GLU A 267 9.72 -5.89 1.64
CA GLU A 267 9.90 -6.41 3.00
C GLU A 267 11.17 -5.83 3.66
N ALA A 268 12.26 -5.73 2.91
CA ALA A 268 13.50 -5.13 3.41
C ALA A 268 13.35 -3.63 3.70
N ALA A 269 12.64 -2.89 2.83
CA ALA A 269 12.31 -1.48 3.04
C ALA A 269 11.38 -1.30 4.25
N PHE A 270 10.34 -2.15 4.38
CA PHE A 270 9.47 -2.14 5.55
C PHE A 270 10.25 -2.38 6.84
N SER A 271 11.12 -3.38 6.86
CA SER A 271 11.94 -3.69 8.04
C SER A 271 12.81 -2.51 8.46
N ALA A 272 13.46 -1.85 7.50
CA ALA A 272 14.32 -0.69 7.78
C ALA A 272 13.52 0.51 8.30
N THR A 273 12.38 0.81 7.67
CA THR A 273 11.52 1.94 8.06
C THR A 273 10.84 1.72 9.40
N PHE A 274 10.38 0.50 9.66
CA PHE A 274 9.78 0.14 10.94
C PHE A 274 10.81 0.25 12.08
N GLU A 275 12.03 -0.28 11.85
CA GLU A 275 13.13 -0.18 12.81
C GLU A 275 13.50 1.28 13.12
N ALA A 276 13.52 2.15 12.10
CA ALA A 276 13.79 3.57 12.28
C ALA A 276 12.70 4.27 13.10
N LEU A 277 11.41 3.97 12.86
CA LEU A 277 10.29 4.61 13.57
C LEU A 277 10.11 4.10 15.00
N ILE A 278 10.36 2.81 15.23
CA ILE A 278 10.00 2.12 16.48
C ILE A 278 11.22 1.84 17.35
N GLY A 279 12.43 1.86 16.76
CA GLY A 279 13.69 1.56 17.46
C GLY A 279 13.99 0.07 17.58
N VAL A 280 13.14 -0.80 17.02
CA VAL A 280 13.36 -2.26 17.01
C VAL A 280 12.95 -2.85 15.67
N ALA A 281 13.71 -3.85 15.22
CA ALA A 281 13.39 -4.54 13.97
C ALA A 281 12.07 -5.33 14.11
N PRO A 282 11.21 -5.33 13.09
CA PRO A 282 9.97 -6.10 13.13
C PRO A 282 10.25 -7.60 13.09
N ALA A 283 9.40 -8.38 13.73
CA ALA A 283 9.47 -9.83 13.64
C ALA A 283 9.28 -10.29 12.19
N ARG A 284 9.99 -11.35 11.82
CA ARG A 284 9.86 -11.96 10.50
C ARG A 284 8.45 -12.53 10.33
N ARG A 285 7.75 -12.07 9.32
CA ARG A 285 6.43 -12.59 8.97
C ARG A 285 6.57 -13.87 8.15
N ARG A 286 5.86 -14.90 8.57
CA ARG A 286 5.75 -16.13 7.80
C ARG A 286 4.50 -16.02 6.94
N LYS A 287 4.67 -16.07 5.64
CA LYS A 287 3.63 -16.11 4.63
C LYS A 287 3.64 -17.49 3.96
#